data_6669f850fcb245e2867931a1d0e59f1f
#
_entry.id   6669f850fcb245e2867931a1d0e59f1f
#
_cell.length_a   1.000
_cell.length_b   1.000
_cell.length_c   1.000
_cell.angle_alpha   90.00
_cell.angle_beta   90.00
_cell.angle_gamma   90.00
#
_symmetry.space_group_name_H-M   'P 1'
#
loop_
_entity.id
_entity.type
_entity.pdbx_description
1 polymer ?
#
loop_
_entity_poly.entity_id
_entity_poly.type
_entity_poly.pdbx_seq_one_letter_code
_entity_poly.pdbx_strand_id
1 'polypeptide(L)'
;IRDRFLLISGICVTLGHHPVMRGLVVFGCGMLCSLVTVGMYLLGFQGREIIIWFGILHCLGICMLLWPWLGRLPCWALGLLAALLLAVGYGFRSITVSVPWLFPLGLTTAEFASSDYFPLLPNLGWFLTGALLGRTVYRKGESLLPRVPSGAAPVRALAWCGRQSLLLYLLHQPVLAGILELYVRLR
;
A
#
# COMPACT_ATOMS: atom_id res chain seq x y z
N ILE A 1 0.20 -11.56 4.74
CA ILE A 1 0.98 -10.38 5.17
C ILE A 1 0.45 -9.12 4.47
N ARG A 2 0.20 -9.16 3.15
CA ARG A 2 -0.25 -8.03 2.30
C ARG A 2 -1.53 -7.36 2.83
N ASP A 3 -2.53 -8.16 3.13
CA ASP A 3 -3.86 -7.70 3.57
C ASP A 3 -3.80 -6.98 4.93
N ARG A 4 -2.94 -7.48 5.83
CA ARG A 4 -2.72 -6.88 7.17
C ARG A 4 -2.10 -5.49 7.09
N PHE A 5 -1.19 -5.27 6.13
CA PHE A 5 -0.57 -3.96 5.94
C PHE A 5 -1.59 -2.89 5.54
N LEU A 6 -2.48 -3.21 4.59
CA LEU A 6 -3.54 -2.29 4.15
C LEU A 6 -4.59 -2.06 5.24
N LEU A 7 -4.91 -3.07 6.02
CA LEU A 7 -5.80 -2.94 7.17
C LEU A 7 -5.22 -1.97 8.21
N ILE A 8 -3.94 -2.12 8.58
CA ILE A 8 -3.27 -1.21 9.52
C ILE A 8 -3.20 0.20 8.93
N SER A 9 -2.91 0.35 7.64
CA SER A 9 -2.88 1.64 6.96
C SER A 9 -4.26 2.32 6.97
N GLY A 10 -5.34 1.55 6.84
CA GLY A 10 -6.71 2.01 6.99
C GLY A 10 -7.02 2.51 8.40
N ILE A 11 -6.54 1.83 9.46
CA ILE A 11 -6.65 2.33 10.83
C ILE A 11 -5.89 3.66 10.96
N CYS A 12 -4.65 3.71 10.47
CA CYS A 12 -3.79 4.89 10.59
C CYS A 12 -4.33 6.12 9.86
N VAL A 13 -5.07 5.94 8.75
CA VAL A 13 -5.63 7.07 8.01
C VAL A 13 -6.72 7.79 8.81
N THR A 14 -7.45 7.10 9.69
CA THR A 14 -8.47 7.68 10.55
C THR A 14 -7.91 8.49 11.72
N LEU A 15 -6.68 8.17 12.12
CA LEU A 15 -5.97 8.81 13.24
C LEU A 15 -5.05 9.95 12.75
N GLY A 16 -4.72 9.94 11.46
CA GLY A 16 -3.77 10.88 10.87
C GLY A 16 -4.42 12.17 10.36
N HIS A 17 -3.62 13.22 10.25
CA HIS A 17 -4.00 14.50 9.64
C HIS A 17 -3.52 14.55 8.18
N HIS A 18 -4.22 15.33 7.34
CA HIS A 18 -3.87 15.60 5.94
C HIS A 18 -3.71 14.33 5.06
N PRO A 19 -4.73 13.46 4.96
CA PRO A 19 -4.63 12.20 4.20
C PRO A 19 -4.34 12.43 2.72
N VAL A 20 -4.85 13.53 2.13
CA VAL A 20 -4.61 13.87 0.71
C VAL A 20 -3.14 14.13 0.43
N MET A 21 -2.50 15.01 1.22
CA MET A 21 -1.08 15.34 1.04
C MET A 21 -0.20 14.09 1.19
N ARG A 22 -0.48 13.27 2.21
CA ARG A 22 0.22 11.98 2.41
C ARG A 22 -0.02 11.03 1.24
N GLY A 23 -1.26 10.94 0.75
CA GLY A 23 -1.62 10.13 -0.40
C GLY A 23 -0.88 10.56 -1.67
N LEU A 24 -0.77 11.87 -1.93
CA LEU A 24 -0.01 12.41 -3.07
C LEU A 24 1.48 12.07 -2.97
N VAL A 25 2.08 12.23 -1.79
CA VAL A 25 3.50 11.89 -1.59
C VAL A 25 3.74 10.40 -1.80
N VAL A 26 2.90 9.53 -1.21
CA VAL A 26 3.03 8.07 -1.36
C VAL A 26 2.82 7.65 -2.81
N PHE A 27 1.82 8.19 -3.50
CA PHE A 27 1.57 7.93 -4.91
C PHE A 27 2.73 8.42 -5.80
N GLY A 28 3.25 9.61 -5.54
CA GLY A 28 4.42 10.17 -6.24
C GLY A 28 5.67 9.31 -6.07
N CYS A 29 5.91 8.79 -4.87
CA CYS A 29 6.97 7.81 -4.63
C CYS A 29 6.76 6.52 -5.42
N GLY A 30 5.50 6.05 -5.53
CA GLY A 30 5.16 4.92 -6.40
C GLY A 30 5.51 5.18 -7.87
N MET A 31 5.13 6.35 -8.39
CA MET A 31 5.48 6.76 -9.76
C MET A 31 6.99 6.84 -9.97
N LEU A 32 7.73 7.32 -8.98
CA LEU A 32 9.19 7.33 -9.03
C LEU A 32 9.77 5.92 -9.14
N CYS A 33 9.27 4.97 -8.33
CA CYS A 33 9.68 3.57 -8.42
C CYS A 33 9.40 2.97 -9.79
N SER A 34 8.22 3.25 -10.38
CA SER A 34 7.89 2.80 -11.74
C SER A 34 8.83 3.40 -12.77
N LEU A 35 9.13 4.70 -12.67
CA LEU A 35 10.06 5.37 -13.58
C LEU A 35 11.46 4.75 -13.52
N VAL A 36 11.96 4.49 -12.31
CA VAL A 36 13.28 3.86 -12.10
C VAL A 36 13.32 2.47 -12.71
N THR A 37 12.29 1.63 -12.45
CA THR A 37 12.25 0.26 -12.97
C THR A 37 12.10 0.21 -14.50
N VAL A 38 11.34 1.11 -15.10
CA VAL A 38 11.27 1.28 -16.56
C VAL A 38 12.63 1.73 -17.13
N GLY A 39 13.29 2.67 -16.45
CA GLY A 39 14.64 3.11 -16.84
C GLY A 39 15.66 1.96 -16.82
N MET A 40 15.64 1.12 -15.78
CA MET A 40 16.51 -0.06 -15.70
C MET A 40 16.23 -1.07 -16.82
N TYR A 41 14.97 -1.27 -17.17
CA TYR A 41 14.59 -2.12 -18.30
C TYR A 41 15.11 -1.55 -19.63
N LEU A 42 14.94 -0.25 -19.87
CA LEU A 42 15.41 0.41 -21.13
C LEU A 42 16.93 0.41 -21.26
N LEU A 43 17.66 0.44 -20.15
CA LEU A 43 19.12 0.36 -20.13
C LEU A 43 19.64 -1.08 -20.26
N GLY A 44 18.76 -2.07 -20.34
CA GLY A 44 19.12 -3.48 -20.53
C GLY A 44 19.70 -4.18 -19.30
N PHE A 45 19.54 -3.60 -18.10
CA PHE A 45 20.05 -4.22 -16.88
C PHE A 45 19.27 -5.47 -16.47
N GLN A 46 17.94 -5.51 -16.77
CA GLN A 46 17.07 -6.64 -16.42
C GLN A 46 15.91 -6.78 -17.42
N GLY A 47 15.24 -7.94 -17.36
CA GLY A 47 14.09 -8.24 -18.22
C GLY A 47 12.83 -7.42 -17.87
N ARG A 48 11.79 -7.57 -18.70
CA ARG A 48 10.51 -6.84 -18.58
C ARG A 48 9.79 -7.09 -17.24
N GLU A 49 10.13 -8.17 -16.55
CA GLU A 49 9.52 -8.60 -15.28
C GLU A 49 9.82 -7.66 -14.11
N ILE A 50 10.89 -6.84 -14.20
CA ILE A 50 11.26 -5.89 -13.14
C ILE A 50 10.31 -4.69 -13.07
N ILE A 51 9.58 -4.39 -14.15
CA ILE A 51 8.75 -3.20 -14.24
C ILE A 51 7.62 -3.25 -13.20
N ILE A 52 7.54 -2.22 -12.38
CA ILE A 52 6.44 -2.01 -11.44
C ILE A 52 5.37 -1.17 -12.13
N TRP A 53 4.31 -1.82 -12.62
CA TRP A 53 3.20 -1.13 -13.26
C TRP A 53 2.25 -0.51 -12.24
N PHE A 54 1.92 -1.24 -11.18
CA PHE A 54 1.00 -0.80 -10.14
C PHE A 54 1.32 -1.51 -8.82
N GLY A 55 2.26 -0.93 -8.06
CA GLY A 55 2.74 -1.48 -6.80
C GLY A 55 1.94 -1.01 -5.59
N ILE A 56 2.37 -1.46 -4.41
CA ILE A 56 1.73 -1.16 -3.13
C ILE A 56 1.62 0.35 -2.85
N LEU A 57 2.62 1.15 -3.25
CA LEU A 57 2.60 2.61 -3.06
C LEU A 57 1.53 3.29 -3.90
N HIS A 58 1.30 2.83 -5.15
CA HIS A 58 0.22 3.33 -5.99
C HIS A 58 -1.13 3.03 -5.36
N CYS A 59 -1.35 1.76 -4.97
CA CYS A 59 -2.58 1.33 -4.32
C CYS A 59 -2.85 2.12 -3.04
N LEU A 60 -1.87 2.23 -2.15
CA LEU A 60 -2.00 2.94 -0.88
C LEU A 60 -2.23 4.43 -1.09
N GLY A 61 -1.50 5.06 -2.02
CA GLY A 61 -1.68 6.46 -2.38
C GLY A 61 -3.11 6.74 -2.83
N ILE A 62 -3.67 5.93 -3.73
CA ILE A 62 -5.05 6.05 -4.19
C ILE A 62 -6.04 5.83 -3.05
N CYS A 63 -5.84 4.83 -2.20
CA CYS A 63 -6.69 4.60 -1.03
C CYS A 63 -6.76 5.83 -0.12
N MET A 64 -5.60 6.47 0.15
CA MET A 64 -5.52 7.70 0.95
C MET A 64 -6.17 8.90 0.25
N LEU A 65 -6.03 9.02 -1.06
CA LEU A 65 -6.66 10.08 -1.86
C LEU A 65 -8.18 9.95 -1.89
N LEU A 66 -8.71 8.73 -1.92
CA LEU A 66 -10.15 8.47 -1.89
C LEU A 66 -10.76 8.66 -0.49
N TRP A 67 -9.95 8.58 0.56
CA TRP A 67 -10.42 8.63 1.94
C TRP A 67 -11.27 9.88 2.29
N PRO A 68 -10.98 11.12 1.86
CA PRO A 68 -11.80 12.28 2.20
C PRO A 68 -13.26 12.18 1.75
N TRP A 69 -13.52 11.44 0.68
CA TRP A 69 -14.89 11.18 0.19
C TRP A 69 -15.49 9.96 0.88
N LEU A 70 -14.78 8.84 0.90
CA LEU A 70 -15.23 7.58 1.52
C LEU A 70 -15.40 7.72 3.03
N GLY A 71 -14.54 8.52 3.67
CA GLY A 71 -14.61 8.82 5.09
C GLY A 71 -15.86 9.62 5.52
N ARG A 72 -16.64 10.17 4.60
CA ARG A 72 -17.93 10.83 4.91
C ARG A 72 -19.08 9.83 5.04
N LEU A 73 -18.90 8.61 4.57
CA LEU A 73 -19.93 7.58 4.66
C LEU A 73 -20.19 7.16 6.12
N PRO A 74 -21.42 6.84 6.49
CA PRO A 74 -21.74 6.24 7.77
C PRO A 74 -21.06 4.86 7.90
N CYS A 75 -20.80 4.40 9.13
CA CYS A 75 -20.04 3.18 9.36
C CYS A 75 -20.68 1.94 8.70
N TRP A 76 -22.00 1.85 8.65
CA TRP A 76 -22.70 0.74 8.00
C TRP A 76 -22.45 0.71 6.48
N ALA A 77 -22.50 1.89 5.83
CA ALA A 77 -22.28 2.00 4.38
C ALA A 77 -20.80 1.73 4.03
N LEU A 78 -19.88 2.20 4.88
CA LEU A 78 -18.46 1.92 4.74
C LEU A 78 -18.16 0.42 4.86
N GLY A 79 -18.80 -0.27 5.82
CA GLY A 79 -18.69 -1.71 6.00
C GLY A 79 -19.26 -2.50 4.82
N LEU A 80 -20.43 -2.10 4.33
CA LEU A 80 -21.06 -2.73 3.16
C LEU A 80 -20.18 -2.55 1.91
N LEU A 81 -19.67 -1.34 1.69
CA LEU A 81 -18.76 -1.05 0.57
C LEU A 81 -17.48 -1.88 0.68
N ALA A 82 -16.87 -1.97 1.87
CA ALA A 82 -15.69 -2.78 2.09
C ALA A 82 -15.94 -4.27 1.75
N ALA A 83 -17.05 -4.83 2.24
CA ALA A 83 -17.44 -6.21 1.95
C ALA A 83 -17.68 -6.45 0.45
N LEU A 84 -18.35 -5.51 -0.22
CA LEU A 84 -18.60 -5.57 -1.67
C LEU A 84 -17.27 -5.56 -2.45
N LEU A 85 -16.35 -4.65 -2.13
CA LEU A 85 -15.06 -4.54 -2.80
C LEU A 85 -14.19 -5.78 -2.57
N LEU A 86 -14.27 -6.39 -1.39
CA LEU A 86 -13.61 -7.66 -1.11
C LEU A 86 -14.22 -8.78 -1.95
N ALA A 87 -15.53 -8.94 -1.96
CA ALA A 87 -16.21 -9.98 -2.73
C ALA A 87 -15.90 -9.87 -4.24
N VAL A 88 -16.04 -8.66 -4.80
CA VAL A 88 -15.74 -8.40 -6.21
C VAL A 88 -14.26 -8.62 -6.52
N GLY A 89 -13.37 -8.11 -5.65
CA GLY A 89 -11.93 -8.22 -5.86
C GLY A 89 -11.41 -9.67 -5.78
N TYR A 90 -12.00 -10.50 -4.91
CA TYR A 90 -11.68 -11.94 -4.89
C TYR A 90 -12.29 -12.66 -6.09
N GLY A 91 -13.48 -12.26 -6.55
CA GLY A 91 -14.08 -12.79 -7.76
C GLY A 91 -13.25 -12.51 -9.02
N PHE A 92 -12.62 -11.34 -9.10
CA PHE A 92 -11.79 -10.94 -10.25
C PHE A 92 -10.47 -11.74 -10.36
N ARG A 93 -9.99 -12.36 -9.30
CA ARG A 93 -8.75 -13.16 -9.34
C ARG A 93 -8.78 -14.36 -10.29
N SER A 94 -9.96 -14.87 -10.58
CA SER A 94 -10.15 -16.01 -11.49
C SER A 94 -10.47 -15.59 -12.93
N ILE A 95 -10.55 -14.28 -13.21
CA ILE A 95 -10.94 -13.76 -14.50
C ILE A 95 -9.72 -13.15 -15.18
N THR A 96 -9.36 -13.69 -16.34
CA THR A 96 -8.39 -13.08 -17.26
C THR A 96 -9.15 -12.31 -18.33
N VAL A 97 -8.69 -11.11 -18.64
CA VAL A 97 -9.31 -10.24 -19.65
C VAL A 97 -8.32 -9.88 -20.75
N SER A 98 -8.83 -9.63 -21.95
CA SER A 98 -8.00 -9.19 -23.08
C SER A 98 -7.66 -7.69 -23.04
N VAL A 99 -8.20 -6.93 -22.07
CA VAL A 99 -8.08 -5.48 -22.00
C VAL A 99 -6.98 -5.10 -21.01
N PRO A 100 -5.82 -4.59 -21.48
CA PRO A 100 -4.67 -4.33 -20.60
C PRO A 100 -4.89 -3.19 -19.60
N TRP A 101 -5.76 -2.22 -19.88
CA TRP A 101 -5.98 -1.04 -19.01
C TRP A 101 -6.70 -1.33 -17.69
N LEU A 102 -7.24 -2.54 -17.51
CA LEU A 102 -7.98 -2.93 -16.31
C LEU A 102 -7.08 -3.50 -15.20
N PHE A 103 -5.76 -3.58 -15.44
CA PHE A 103 -4.82 -4.08 -14.44
C PHE A 103 -4.88 -3.34 -13.08
N PRO A 104 -5.13 -2.01 -12.98
CA PRO A 104 -5.20 -1.37 -11.66
C PRO A 104 -6.38 -1.86 -10.82
N LEU A 105 -7.45 -2.32 -11.46
CA LEU A 105 -8.63 -2.86 -10.78
C LEU A 105 -8.48 -4.33 -10.36
N GLY A 106 -7.47 -5.05 -10.87
CA GLY A 106 -7.24 -6.45 -10.53
C GLY A 106 -7.55 -7.44 -11.65
N LEU A 107 -7.91 -6.93 -12.84
CA LEU A 107 -8.13 -7.73 -14.04
C LEU A 107 -6.86 -7.71 -14.89
N THR A 108 -6.18 -8.85 -15.02
CA THR A 108 -4.91 -8.95 -15.74
C THR A 108 -5.06 -9.78 -17.01
N THR A 109 -4.18 -9.52 -17.97
CA THR A 109 -4.02 -10.37 -19.16
C THR A 109 -3.17 -11.60 -18.81
N ALA A 110 -3.24 -12.65 -19.61
CA ALA A 110 -2.45 -13.88 -19.40
C ALA A 110 -0.93 -13.64 -19.42
N GLU A 111 -0.46 -12.60 -20.12
CA GLU A 111 0.95 -12.25 -20.26
C GLU A 111 1.41 -11.16 -19.29
N PHE A 112 0.55 -10.77 -18.34
CA PHE A 112 0.87 -9.67 -17.42
C PHE A 112 1.94 -10.09 -16.42
N ALA A 113 3.10 -9.44 -16.47
CA ALA A 113 4.20 -9.61 -15.54
C ALA A 113 4.53 -8.26 -14.88
N SER A 114 4.70 -8.27 -13.57
CA SER A 114 5.10 -7.10 -12.79
C SER A 114 5.80 -7.56 -11.51
N SER A 115 6.91 -6.93 -11.16
CA SER A 115 7.69 -7.26 -9.96
C SER A 115 6.92 -7.02 -8.67
N ASP A 116 6.13 -5.93 -8.63
CA ASP A 116 5.26 -5.59 -7.51
C ASP A 116 3.88 -5.25 -8.07
N TYR A 117 2.89 -6.10 -7.77
CA TYR A 117 1.53 -5.91 -8.25
C TYR A 117 0.53 -5.95 -7.11
N PHE A 118 -0.12 -4.80 -6.89
CA PHE A 118 -1.15 -4.60 -5.86
C PHE A 118 -2.38 -3.94 -6.46
N PRO A 119 -3.30 -4.71 -7.06
CA PRO A 119 -4.52 -4.15 -7.64
C PRO A 119 -5.35 -3.43 -6.58
N LEU A 120 -6.13 -2.44 -7.02
CA LEU A 120 -7.00 -1.68 -6.13
C LEU A 120 -8.05 -2.59 -5.47
N LEU A 121 -8.57 -3.56 -6.21
CA LEU A 121 -9.47 -4.58 -5.71
C LEU A 121 -8.69 -5.90 -5.50
N PRO A 122 -8.78 -6.55 -4.35
CA PRO A 122 -9.59 -6.30 -3.13
C PRO A 122 -8.94 -5.35 -2.11
N ASN A 123 -7.80 -4.77 -2.41
CA ASN A 123 -6.94 -4.05 -1.46
C ASN A 123 -7.60 -2.82 -0.84
N LEU A 124 -8.39 -2.07 -1.62
CA LEU A 124 -9.22 -0.98 -1.09
C LEU A 124 -10.24 -1.51 -0.07
N GLY A 125 -10.80 -2.69 -0.29
CA GLY A 125 -11.70 -3.33 0.68
C GLY A 125 -11.04 -3.57 2.04
N TRP A 126 -9.81 -4.10 2.06
CA TRP A 126 -9.02 -4.26 3.28
C TRP A 126 -8.68 -2.93 3.94
N PHE A 127 -8.34 -1.89 3.16
CA PHE A 127 -8.10 -0.55 3.68
C PHE A 127 -9.34 0.04 4.34
N LEU A 128 -10.52 -0.07 3.71
CA LEU A 128 -11.78 0.41 4.29
C LEU A 128 -12.21 -0.39 5.53
N THR A 129 -11.95 -1.70 5.56
CA THR A 129 -12.15 -2.51 6.76
C THR A 129 -11.29 -2.01 7.92
N GLY A 130 -10.03 -1.69 7.65
CA GLY A 130 -9.13 -1.06 8.62
C GLY A 130 -9.63 0.31 9.08
N ALA A 131 -10.10 1.14 8.14
CA ALA A 131 -10.66 2.44 8.47
C ALA A 131 -11.95 2.34 9.30
N LEU A 132 -12.80 1.35 9.04
CA LEU A 132 -13.98 1.05 9.87
C LEU A 132 -13.55 0.66 11.29
N LEU A 133 -12.56 -0.22 11.43
CA LEU A 133 -12.00 -0.57 12.76
C LEU A 133 -11.42 0.66 13.45
N GLY A 134 -10.69 1.51 12.73
CA GLY A 134 -10.17 2.77 13.28
C GLY A 134 -11.26 3.67 13.84
N ARG A 135 -12.38 3.80 13.14
CA ARG A 135 -13.53 4.61 13.57
C ARG A 135 -14.32 4.03 14.74
N THR A 136 -14.40 2.70 14.83
CA THR A 136 -15.21 2.01 15.85
C THR A 136 -14.41 1.77 17.12
N VAL A 137 -13.18 1.25 16.99
CA VAL A 137 -12.34 0.84 18.12
C VAL A 137 -11.56 2.02 18.71
N TYR A 138 -11.00 2.91 17.83
CA TYR A 138 -10.19 4.05 18.24
C TYR A 138 -10.98 5.37 18.24
N ARG A 139 -12.27 5.31 18.51
CA ARG A 139 -13.21 6.44 18.41
C ARG A 139 -12.78 7.68 19.22
N LYS A 140 -12.09 7.49 20.34
CA LYS A 140 -11.60 8.57 21.22
C LYS A 140 -10.12 8.89 21.01
N GLY A 141 -9.42 8.24 20.08
CA GLY A 141 -7.98 8.39 19.93
C GLY A 141 -7.17 7.87 21.14
N GLU A 142 -7.81 7.19 22.07
CA GLU A 142 -7.17 6.64 23.27
C GLU A 142 -6.39 5.36 22.93
N SER A 143 -5.25 5.19 23.59
CA SER A 143 -4.44 3.98 23.46
C SER A 143 -5.17 2.78 24.05
N LEU A 144 -5.25 1.68 23.31
CA LEU A 144 -5.73 0.39 23.83
C LEU A 144 -4.77 -0.22 24.88
N LEU A 145 -3.56 0.32 24.99
CA LEU A 145 -2.53 -0.12 25.94
C LEU A 145 -2.19 1.01 26.91
N PRO A 146 -3.10 1.37 27.84
CA PRO A 146 -2.90 2.51 28.76
C PRO A 146 -1.71 2.32 29.71
N ARG A 147 -1.23 1.08 29.90
CA ARG A 147 -0.11 0.74 30.80
C ARG A 147 1.26 1.00 30.18
N VAL A 148 1.37 1.25 28.90
CA VAL A 148 2.65 1.51 28.23
C VAL A 148 2.90 3.02 28.23
N PRO A 149 3.90 3.53 28.96
CA PRO A 149 4.18 4.95 28.97
C PRO A 149 4.66 5.39 27.60
N SER A 150 3.99 6.40 27.01
CA SER A 150 4.31 6.94 25.68
C SER A 150 5.73 7.53 25.60
N GLY A 151 6.35 7.85 26.75
CA GLY A 151 7.72 8.36 26.85
C GLY A 151 8.80 7.30 26.85
N ALA A 152 8.47 6.00 26.94
CA ALA A 152 9.46 4.93 26.96
C ALA A 152 10.31 4.92 25.67
N ALA A 153 11.62 4.69 25.82
CA ALA A 153 12.56 4.70 24.69
C ALA A 153 12.15 3.76 23.53
N PRO A 154 11.70 2.50 23.77
CA PRO A 154 11.26 1.62 22.68
C PRO A 154 10.01 2.16 21.95
N VAL A 155 9.07 2.81 22.66
CA VAL A 155 7.86 3.40 22.05
C VAL A 155 8.24 4.58 21.15
N ARG A 156 9.16 5.43 21.60
CA ARG A 156 9.68 6.56 20.82
C ARG A 156 10.41 6.07 19.55
N ALA A 157 11.25 5.04 19.67
CA ALA A 157 11.95 4.44 18.54
C ALA A 157 10.97 3.87 17.50
N LEU A 158 9.97 3.09 17.93
CA LEU A 158 8.93 2.56 17.05
C LEU A 158 8.11 3.67 16.38
N ALA A 159 7.75 4.72 17.12
CA ALA A 159 7.04 5.86 16.57
C ALA A 159 7.89 6.64 15.55
N TRP A 160 9.21 6.72 15.76
CA TRP A 160 10.13 7.32 14.80
C TRP A 160 10.22 6.47 13.52
N CYS A 161 10.44 5.15 13.64
CA CYS A 161 10.42 4.22 12.50
C CYS A 161 9.10 4.28 11.74
N GLY A 162 7.96 4.37 12.44
CA GLY A 162 6.65 4.51 11.82
C GLY A 162 6.50 5.80 11.01
N ARG A 163 7.07 6.91 11.48
CA ARG A 163 7.08 8.19 10.73
C ARG A 163 7.99 8.13 9.50
N GLN A 164 9.07 7.37 9.57
CA GLN A 164 10.03 7.20 8.47
C GLN A 164 9.75 5.95 7.60
N SER A 165 8.61 5.30 7.80
CA SER A 165 8.28 4.02 7.15
C SER A 165 8.36 4.08 5.63
N LEU A 166 7.95 5.19 5.01
CA LEU A 166 8.05 5.40 3.57
C LEU A 166 9.49 5.45 3.08
N LEU A 167 10.34 6.19 3.80
CA LEU A 167 11.76 6.32 3.48
C LEU A 167 12.48 4.97 3.67
N LEU A 168 12.19 4.26 4.77
CA LEU A 168 12.72 2.92 5.01
C LEU A 168 12.28 1.94 3.91
N TYR A 169 11.02 2.03 3.48
CA TYR A 169 10.51 1.22 2.37
C TYR A 169 11.21 1.53 1.04
N LEU A 170 11.48 2.79 0.73
CA LEU A 170 12.17 3.16 -0.51
C LEU A 170 13.65 2.77 -0.50
N LEU A 171 14.29 2.89 0.67
CA LEU A 171 15.72 2.59 0.79
C LEU A 171 16.05 1.09 0.87
N HIS A 172 15.15 0.26 1.42
CA HIS A 172 15.49 -1.15 1.61
C HIS A 172 15.73 -1.90 0.29
N GLN A 173 14.99 -1.58 -0.78
CA GLN A 173 15.14 -2.24 -2.08
C GLN A 173 16.51 -1.98 -2.73
N PRO A 174 16.96 -0.72 -2.93
CA PRO A 174 18.29 -0.46 -3.50
C PRO A 174 19.43 -0.95 -2.59
N VAL A 175 19.26 -0.90 -1.26
CA VAL A 175 20.26 -1.43 -0.33
C VAL A 175 20.41 -2.94 -0.47
N LEU A 176 19.29 -3.69 -0.50
CA LEU A 176 19.33 -5.13 -0.71
C LEU A 176 19.90 -5.50 -2.08
N ALA A 177 19.49 -4.80 -3.13
CA ALA A 177 20.04 -5.01 -4.48
C ALA A 177 21.55 -4.75 -4.52
N GLY A 178 22.02 -3.67 -3.89
CA GLY A 178 23.45 -3.34 -3.80
C GLY A 178 24.25 -4.40 -3.02
N ILE A 179 23.71 -4.90 -1.92
CA ILE A 179 24.34 -5.97 -1.13
C ILE A 179 24.43 -7.26 -1.94
N LEU A 180 23.35 -7.64 -2.65
CA LEU A 180 23.34 -8.84 -3.50
C LEU A 180 24.33 -8.72 -4.66
N GLU A 181 24.36 -7.59 -5.33
CA GLU A 181 25.31 -7.33 -6.43
C GLU A 181 26.76 -7.40 -5.94
N LEU A 182 27.05 -6.79 -4.79
CA LEU A 182 28.37 -6.87 -4.18
C LEU A 182 28.75 -8.30 -3.81
N TYR A 183 27.81 -9.05 -3.24
CA TYR A 183 28.01 -10.46 -2.90
C TYR A 183 28.33 -11.32 -4.13
N VAL A 184 27.61 -11.09 -5.24
CA VAL A 184 27.83 -11.83 -6.49
C VAL A 184 29.20 -11.50 -7.11
N ARG A 185 29.64 -10.24 -7.04
CA ARG A 185 30.96 -9.81 -7.56
C ARG A 185 32.15 -10.30 -6.72
N LEU A 186 31.93 -10.56 -5.45
CA LEU A 186 32.98 -11.03 -4.52
C LEU A 186 33.12 -12.58 -4.52
N ARG A 187 32.21 -13.30 -5.17
CA ARG A 187 32.23 -14.75 -5.27
C ARG A 187 32.70 -15.22 -6.65
#